data_97d3a60c284f43147e51fd8f43777bdf
#
_entry.id   97d3a60c284f43147e51fd8f43777bdf
#
_cell.length_a   1.000
_cell.length_b   1.000
_cell.length_c   1.000
_cell.angle_alpha   90.00
_cell.angle_beta   90.00
_cell.angle_gamma   90.00
#
_symmetry.space_group_name_H-M   'P 1'
#
loop_
_entity.id
_entity.type
_entity.pdbx_description
1 polymer ?
#
loop_
_entity_poly.entity_id
_entity_poly.type
_entity_poly.pdbx_seq_one_letter_code
_entity_poly.pdbx_strand_id
1 'polypeptide(L)'
;MNADPATLPPTTAQEMPAPEGPLSRARPGRERIMAAIRSAAVAEFSLHGLKGTSTQAIAARAGLTKPQLHYYIAGKEELYEELLMQVLHAWKVVFSFEDASDPATVLGDYIRKKLDHAFDNPEISRIFTREVLDGGRNLDRYWPNAQAWTQKKVDVINGWIARGQMRPLDARLLLMHIWAMTQSYADYAIQTRVMLGLPRDAPIDREPIARELVAFVLGGCGIEA
;
A
#
# COMPACT_ATOMS: atom_id res chain seq x y z
N MET A 1 19.22 -37.21 -79.15
CA MET A 1 18.83 -37.97 -77.90
C MET A 1 19.68 -37.41 -76.78
N ASN A 2 19.14 -36.45 -76.09
CA ASN A 2 19.82 -35.71 -75.03
C ASN A 2 19.34 -36.20 -73.70
N ALA A 3 20.27 -36.68 -72.92
CA ALA A 3 20.00 -37.06 -71.50
C ALA A 3 20.10 -35.80 -70.61
N ASP A 4 19.11 -35.62 -69.81
CA ASP A 4 18.95 -34.55 -68.87
C ASP A 4 19.76 -34.84 -67.61
N PRO A 5 20.52 -33.90 -67.00
CA PRO A 5 21.23 -34.11 -65.75
C PRO A 5 20.33 -33.84 -64.55
N ALA A 6 20.35 -34.79 -63.63
CA ALA A 6 19.58 -34.80 -62.37
C ALA A 6 19.89 -33.60 -61.49
N THR A 7 18.83 -32.92 -61.08
CA THR A 7 18.81 -31.84 -60.06
C THR A 7 18.82 -32.43 -58.65
N LEU A 8 19.84 -32.13 -57.88
CA LEU A 8 19.90 -32.44 -56.44
C LEU A 8 18.99 -31.49 -55.66
N PRO A 9 18.29 -31.95 -54.63
CA PRO A 9 17.47 -31.07 -53.79
C PRO A 9 18.34 -30.21 -52.85
N PRO A 10 17.86 -29.00 -52.47
CA PRO A 10 18.61 -28.11 -51.60
C PRO A 10 18.64 -28.64 -50.17
N THR A 11 19.82 -28.65 -49.58
CA THR A 11 20.07 -28.93 -48.16
C THR A 11 19.42 -27.85 -47.31
N THR A 12 18.41 -28.23 -46.51
CA THR A 12 17.81 -27.41 -45.49
C THR A 12 18.82 -27.15 -44.38
N ALA A 13 19.28 -25.92 -44.27
CA ALA A 13 20.06 -25.47 -43.12
C ALA A 13 19.16 -25.53 -41.88
N GLN A 14 19.48 -26.42 -40.95
CA GLN A 14 18.89 -26.45 -39.61
C GLN A 14 19.36 -25.21 -38.84
N GLU A 15 18.43 -24.28 -38.65
CA GLU A 15 18.60 -23.15 -37.72
C GLU A 15 18.76 -23.70 -36.31
N MET A 16 19.94 -23.55 -35.74
CA MET A 16 20.19 -23.81 -34.33
C MET A 16 19.45 -22.79 -33.51
N PRO A 17 18.67 -23.19 -32.47
CA PRO A 17 18.06 -22.24 -31.55
C PRO A 17 19.15 -21.48 -30.80
N ALA A 18 18.97 -20.14 -30.70
CA ALA A 18 19.84 -19.26 -29.94
C ALA A 18 19.85 -19.71 -28.46
N PRO A 19 21.00 -19.60 -27.75
CA PRO A 19 21.05 -19.95 -26.34
C PRO A 19 20.17 -18.98 -25.55
N GLU A 20 19.11 -19.52 -24.93
CA GLU A 20 18.35 -18.83 -23.93
C GLU A 20 19.28 -18.46 -22.77
N GLY A 21 19.56 -17.16 -22.62
CA GLY A 21 20.28 -16.62 -21.49
C GLY A 21 19.53 -16.95 -20.17
N PRO A 22 20.23 -17.13 -19.05
CA PRO A 22 19.61 -17.50 -17.81
C PRO A 22 18.68 -16.38 -17.36
N LEU A 23 17.36 -16.56 -17.54
CA LEU A 23 16.34 -15.84 -16.79
C LEU A 23 16.68 -16.04 -15.31
N SER A 24 17.02 -14.94 -14.65
CA SER A 24 17.32 -14.89 -13.23
C SER A 24 16.09 -15.39 -12.44
N ARG A 25 15.99 -16.69 -12.23
CA ARG A 25 15.11 -17.28 -11.22
C ARG A 25 15.68 -16.86 -9.87
N ALA A 26 15.12 -15.79 -9.31
CA ALA A 26 15.39 -15.44 -7.92
C ALA A 26 15.20 -16.71 -7.08
N ARG A 27 16.27 -17.15 -6.41
CA ARG A 27 16.27 -18.41 -5.67
C ARG A 27 15.17 -18.33 -4.60
N PRO A 28 14.24 -19.31 -4.48
CA PRO A 28 13.14 -19.28 -3.52
C PRO A 28 13.57 -18.96 -2.07
N GLY A 29 14.82 -19.29 -1.72
CA GLY A 29 15.42 -18.94 -0.43
C GLY A 29 15.68 -17.44 -0.25
N ARG A 30 16.07 -16.70 -1.28
CA ARG A 30 16.33 -15.25 -1.17
C ARG A 30 15.06 -14.46 -0.93
N GLU A 31 13.99 -14.78 -1.62
CA GLU A 31 12.67 -14.13 -1.43
C GLU A 31 12.12 -14.34 -0.03
N ARG A 32 12.24 -15.56 0.51
CA ARG A 32 11.82 -15.87 1.88
C ARG A 32 12.63 -15.07 2.91
N ILE A 33 13.93 -14.93 2.73
CA ILE A 33 14.79 -14.15 3.63
C ILE A 33 14.43 -12.67 3.52
N MET A 34 14.24 -12.13 2.32
CA MET A 34 13.81 -10.73 2.15
C MET A 34 12.44 -10.46 2.76
N ALA A 35 11.49 -11.40 2.65
CA ALA A 35 10.20 -11.29 3.32
C ALA A 35 10.34 -11.25 4.86
N ALA A 36 11.20 -12.10 5.43
CA ALA A 36 11.49 -12.09 6.87
C ALA A 36 12.15 -10.77 7.31
N ILE A 37 13.10 -10.25 6.52
CA ILE A 37 13.74 -8.95 6.78
C ILE A 37 12.70 -7.81 6.75
N ARG A 38 11.82 -7.77 5.75
CA ARG A 38 10.77 -6.75 5.65
C ARG A 38 9.81 -6.82 6.82
N SER A 39 9.34 -8.02 7.19
CA SER A 39 8.47 -8.20 8.35
C SER A 39 9.14 -7.73 9.65
N ALA A 40 10.40 -8.10 9.86
CA ALA A 40 11.19 -7.65 11.01
C ALA A 40 11.37 -6.13 11.03
N ALA A 41 11.66 -5.54 9.88
CA ALA A 41 11.83 -4.09 9.73
C ALA A 41 10.54 -3.32 10.01
N VAL A 42 9.39 -3.80 9.51
CA VAL A 42 8.08 -3.21 9.80
C VAL A 42 7.82 -3.21 11.31
N ALA A 43 8.04 -4.33 11.99
CA ALA A 43 7.86 -4.42 13.44
C ALA A 43 8.78 -3.45 14.18
N GLU A 44 10.08 -3.41 13.86
CA GLU A 44 11.03 -2.52 14.52
C GLU A 44 10.76 -1.03 14.25
N PHE A 45 10.49 -0.67 12.99
CA PHE A 45 10.20 0.72 12.63
C PHE A 45 8.87 1.21 13.21
N SER A 46 7.86 0.35 13.29
CA SER A 46 6.58 0.72 13.90
C SER A 46 6.71 1.03 15.40
N LEU A 47 7.61 0.34 16.10
CA LEU A 47 7.85 0.50 17.53
C LEU A 47 8.78 1.68 17.84
N HIS A 48 9.87 1.81 17.09
CA HIS A 48 11.00 2.67 17.46
C HIS A 48 11.26 3.83 16.46
N GLY A 49 10.57 3.84 15.31
CA GLY A 49 10.84 4.76 14.21
C GLY A 49 12.20 4.50 13.55
N LEU A 50 12.52 5.27 12.51
CA LEU A 50 13.81 5.12 11.81
C LEU A 50 15.01 5.37 12.72
N LYS A 51 14.97 6.43 13.53
CA LYS A 51 16.11 6.83 14.40
C LYS A 51 16.34 5.82 15.53
N GLY A 52 15.27 5.28 16.13
CA GLY A 52 15.37 4.35 17.26
C GLY A 52 15.65 2.90 16.85
N THR A 53 15.49 2.53 15.60
CA THR A 53 15.72 1.19 15.10
C THR A 53 17.20 0.97 14.78
N SER A 54 17.74 -0.22 15.12
CA SER A 54 19.09 -0.65 14.74
C SER A 54 19.06 -1.80 13.75
N THR A 55 20.08 -1.90 12.87
CA THR A 55 20.24 -3.07 11.99
C THR A 55 20.44 -4.36 12.77
N GLN A 56 21.01 -4.28 13.98
CA GLN A 56 21.13 -5.44 14.88
C GLN A 56 19.77 -5.96 15.34
N ALA A 57 18.83 -5.08 15.70
CA ALA A 57 17.48 -5.46 16.11
C ALA A 57 16.69 -6.09 14.95
N ILE A 58 16.79 -5.50 13.75
CA ILE A 58 16.17 -6.05 12.54
C ILE A 58 16.74 -7.45 12.24
N ALA A 59 18.08 -7.62 12.28
CA ALA A 59 18.71 -8.91 12.03
C ALA A 59 18.25 -9.98 13.04
N ALA A 60 18.30 -9.67 14.34
CA ALA A 60 17.89 -10.58 15.40
C ALA A 60 16.42 -11.03 15.22
N ARG A 61 15.50 -10.09 14.93
CA ARG A 61 14.09 -10.41 14.69
C ARG A 61 13.86 -11.22 13.41
N ALA A 62 14.68 -11.01 12.38
CA ALA A 62 14.63 -11.78 11.14
C ALA A 62 15.30 -13.17 11.25
N GLY A 63 15.87 -13.54 12.41
CA GLY A 63 16.63 -14.78 12.60
C GLY A 63 17.98 -14.78 11.89
N LEU A 64 18.58 -13.61 11.69
CA LEU A 64 19.84 -13.43 10.99
C LEU A 64 20.89 -12.81 11.91
N THR A 65 22.16 -13.02 11.56
CA THR A 65 23.25 -12.19 12.09
C THR A 65 23.34 -10.86 11.37
N LYS A 66 23.95 -9.83 12.00
CA LYS A 66 24.13 -8.52 11.36
C LYS A 66 24.92 -8.60 10.04
N PRO A 67 26.01 -9.38 9.90
CA PRO A 67 26.68 -9.58 8.61
C PRO A 67 25.78 -10.21 7.54
N GLN A 68 24.94 -11.19 7.92
CA GLN A 68 23.97 -11.80 7.00
C GLN A 68 22.95 -10.76 6.53
N LEU A 69 22.43 -9.90 7.42
CA LEU A 69 21.50 -8.84 7.03
C LEU A 69 22.15 -7.89 6.00
N HIS A 70 23.39 -7.44 6.23
CA HIS A 70 24.12 -6.55 5.33
C HIS A 70 24.44 -7.15 3.94
N TYR A 71 24.31 -8.46 3.77
CA TYR A 71 24.34 -9.10 2.45
C TYR A 71 23.08 -8.80 1.63
N TYR A 72 21.94 -8.51 2.30
CA TYR A 72 20.66 -8.30 1.66
C TYR A 72 20.26 -6.83 1.54
N ILE A 73 20.72 -5.96 2.44
CA ILE A 73 20.37 -4.54 2.49
C ILE A 73 21.64 -3.69 2.62
N ALA A 74 21.65 -2.52 2.01
CA ALA A 74 22.76 -1.57 2.16
C ALA A 74 22.72 -0.88 3.55
N GLY A 75 21.53 -0.53 4.03
CA GLY A 75 21.32 0.09 5.32
C GLY A 75 19.86 0.10 5.76
N LYS A 76 19.62 0.53 6.99
CA LYS A 76 18.24 0.65 7.51
C LYS A 76 17.48 1.81 6.87
N GLU A 77 18.18 2.85 6.47
CA GLU A 77 17.62 4.04 5.84
C GLU A 77 17.00 3.67 4.47
N GLU A 78 17.77 2.96 3.64
CA GLU A 78 17.29 2.48 2.33
C GLU A 78 16.12 1.50 2.48
N LEU A 79 16.23 0.55 3.41
CA LEU A 79 15.15 -0.39 3.72
C LEU A 79 13.87 0.34 4.19
N TYR A 80 14.01 1.41 4.95
CA TYR A 80 12.89 2.23 5.40
C TYR A 80 12.21 2.96 4.24
N GLU A 81 12.99 3.59 3.35
CA GLU A 81 12.47 4.24 2.14
C GLU A 81 11.75 3.23 1.23
N GLU A 82 12.35 2.06 1.00
CA GLU A 82 11.72 0.99 0.21
C GLU A 82 10.37 0.57 0.80
N LEU A 83 10.29 0.37 2.11
CA LEU A 83 9.05 0.01 2.80
C LEU A 83 7.99 1.11 2.67
N LEU A 84 8.35 2.38 2.87
CA LEU A 84 7.44 3.50 2.67
C LEU A 84 6.91 3.52 1.23
N MET A 85 7.77 3.39 0.23
CA MET A 85 7.37 3.41 -1.18
C MET A 85 6.44 2.24 -1.53
N GLN A 86 6.70 1.04 -1.01
CA GLN A 86 5.84 -0.13 -1.21
C GLN A 86 4.44 0.09 -0.62
N VAL A 87 4.37 0.63 0.60
CA VAL A 87 3.11 0.98 1.28
C VAL A 87 2.31 1.98 0.46
N LEU A 88 2.94 3.06 0.05
CA LEU A 88 2.28 4.13 -0.70
C LEU A 88 1.81 3.67 -2.08
N HIS A 89 2.59 2.79 -2.72
CA HIS A 89 2.18 2.17 -3.99
C HIS A 89 0.96 1.24 -3.80
N ALA A 90 0.96 0.41 -2.76
CA ALA A 90 -0.18 -0.43 -2.43
C ALA A 90 -1.43 0.41 -2.15
N TRP A 91 -1.30 1.50 -1.39
CA TRP A 91 -2.41 2.41 -1.11
C TRP A 91 -2.99 3.06 -2.36
N LYS A 92 -2.15 3.39 -3.35
CA LYS A 92 -2.63 3.90 -4.64
C LYS A 92 -3.60 2.94 -5.31
N VAL A 93 -3.28 1.65 -5.30
CA VAL A 93 -4.11 0.62 -5.95
C VAL A 93 -5.36 0.32 -5.14
N VAL A 94 -5.20 0.04 -3.84
CA VAL A 94 -6.30 -0.38 -2.96
C VAL A 94 -7.33 0.74 -2.76
N PHE A 95 -6.88 1.99 -2.65
CA PHE A 95 -7.70 3.16 -2.35
C PHE A 95 -8.03 4.02 -3.57
N SER A 96 -7.87 3.50 -4.77
CA SER A 96 -8.39 4.16 -5.96
C SER A 96 -9.91 3.98 -6.03
N PHE A 97 -10.60 4.98 -6.55
CA PHE A 97 -11.95 4.83 -7.06
C PHE A 97 -12.06 5.58 -8.39
N GLU A 98 -12.85 5.03 -9.29
CA GLU A 98 -13.12 5.60 -10.61
C GLU A 98 -14.52 6.22 -10.62
N ASP A 99 -14.85 6.95 -11.66
CA ASP A 99 -16.18 7.55 -11.82
C ASP A 99 -17.21 6.44 -12.00
N ALA A 100 -17.70 5.92 -10.89
CA ALA A 100 -18.86 5.07 -10.85
C ALA A 100 -20.12 5.93 -10.65
N SER A 101 -21.24 5.46 -11.14
CA SER A 101 -22.49 6.20 -11.18
C SER A 101 -23.10 6.49 -9.82
N ASP A 102 -22.74 5.74 -8.78
CA ASP A 102 -23.32 5.84 -7.44
C ASP A 102 -22.32 6.26 -6.36
N PRO A 103 -22.38 7.54 -5.91
CA PRO A 103 -21.49 8.03 -4.86
C PRO A 103 -21.59 7.28 -3.53
N ALA A 104 -22.78 6.78 -3.16
CA ALA A 104 -22.97 6.09 -1.88
C ALA A 104 -22.17 4.79 -1.84
N THR A 105 -22.26 3.99 -2.88
CA THR A 105 -21.50 2.74 -3.00
C THR A 105 -20.00 3.01 -3.03
N VAL A 106 -19.54 3.96 -3.85
CA VAL A 106 -18.10 4.25 -4.01
C VAL A 106 -17.48 4.77 -2.71
N LEU A 107 -18.12 5.73 -2.05
CA LEU A 107 -17.62 6.27 -0.79
C LEU A 107 -17.71 5.23 0.34
N GLY A 108 -18.80 4.46 0.39
CA GLY A 108 -18.97 3.39 1.37
C GLY A 108 -17.86 2.34 1.25
N ASP A 109 -17.59 1.85 0.06
CA ASP A 109 -16.52 0.89 -0.21
C ASP A 109 -15.14 1.46 0.09
N TYR A 110 -14.91 2.73 -0.27
CA TYR A 110 -13.66 3.41 0.01
C TYR A 110 -13.39 3.50 1.52
N ILE A 111 -14.39 3.89 2.31
CA ILE A 111 -14.28 4.00 3.77
C ILE A 111 -14.04 2.61 4.38
N ARG A 112 -14.79 1.59 3.96
CA ARG A 112 -14.61 0.22 4.46
C ARG A 112 -13.21 -0.31 4.15
N LYS A 113 -12.72 -0.17 2.92
CA LYS A 113 -11.35 -0.56 2.52
C LYS A 113 -10.29 0.14 3.38
N LYS A 114 -10.48 1.43 3.68
CA LYS A 114 -9.54 2.17 4.51
C LYS A 114 -9.56 1.70 5.96
N LEU A 115 -10.73 1.42 6.52
CA LEU A 115 -10.87 0.86 7.86
C LEU A 115 -10.26 -0.54 7.95
N ASP A 116 -10.58 -1.42 7.01
CA ASP A 116 -10.02 -2.77 6.97
C ASP A 116 -8.49 -2.71 6.93
N HIS A 117 -7.93 -1.85 6.06
CA HIS A 117 -6.49 -1.67 6.01
C HIS A 117 -5.90 -1.17 7.35
N ALA A 118 -6.56 -0.23 8.02
CA ALA A 118 -6.12 0.31 9.30
C ALA A 118 -6.13 -0.77 10.40
N PHE A 119 -7.13 -1.63 10.43
CA PHE A 119 -7.23 -2.74 11.38
C PHE A 119 -6.26 -3.88 11.08
N ASP A 120 -6.08 -4.21 9.80
CA ASP A 120 -5.24 -5.34 9.39
C ASP A 120 -3.74 -4.99 9.33
N ASN A 121 -3.39 -3.70 9.15
CA ASN A 121 -2.02 -3.24 9.00
C ASN A 121 -1.68 -2.04 9.92
N PRO A 122 -1.92 -2.12 11.24
CA PRO A 122 -1.73 -0.98 12.15
C PRO A 122 -0.26 -0.55 12.27
N GLU A 123 0.68 -1.48 12.06
CA GLU A 123 2.13 -1.17 12.08
C GLU A 123 2.53 -0.29 10.91
N ILE A 124 1.99 -0.58 9.73
CA ILE A 124 2.20 0.20 8.51
C ILE A 124 1.66 1.62 8.67
N SER A 125 0.44 1.76 9.21
CA SER A 125 -0.15 3.07 9.49
C SER A 125 0.75 3.88 10.44
N ARG A 126 1.21 3.26 11.53
CA ARG A 126 2.10 3.93 12.51
C ARG A 126 3.44 4.37 11.93
N ILE A 127 4.04 3.59 11.02
CA ILE A 127 5.29 3.99 10.34
C ILE A 127 5.04 5.25 9.52
N PHE A 128 3.98 5.28 8.72
CA PHE A 128 3.62 6.43 7.89
C PHE A 128 3.30 7.67 8.75
N THR A 129 2.44 7.52 9.74
CA THR A 129 2.05 8.62 10.64
C THR A 129 3.28 9.20 11.34
N ARG A 130 4.17 8.34 11.84
CA ARG A 130 5.40 8.78 12.50
C ARG A 130 6.32 9.54 11.53
N GLU A 131 6.47 9.06 10.30
CA GLU A 131 7.24 9.77 9.27
C GLU A 131 6.67 11.16 9.00
N VAL A 132 5.35 11.29 8.88
CA VAL A 132 4.69 12.59 8.67
C VAL A 132 4.92 13.53 9.86
N LEU A 133 4.79 13.02 11.10
CA LEU A 133 5.02 13.78 12.33
C LEU A 133 6.49 14.21 12.50
N ASP A 134 7.44 13.41 12.02
CA ASP A 134 8.87 13.71 12.03
C ASP A 134 9.29 14.67 10.89
N GLY A 135 8.34 15.19 10.13
CA GLY A 135 8.54 16.19 9.07
C GLY A 135 8.49 15.64 7.64
N GLY A 136 8.27 14.33 7.45
CA GLY A 136 7.97 13.72 6.15
C GLY A 136 9.09 13.73 5.12
N ARG A 137 10.35 13.87 5.52
CA ARG A 137 11.50 14.04 4.60
C ARG A 137 11.69 12.85 3.65
N ASN A 138 11.41 11.64 4.13
CA ASN A 138 11.49 10.44 3.29
C ASN A 138 10.29 10.32 2.34
N LEU A 139 9.30 11.22 2.45
CA LEU A 139 8.11 11.30 1.59
C LEU A 139 8.21 12.40 0.53
N ASP A 140 9.25 13.23 0.52
CA ASP A 140 9.36 14.39 -0.39
C ASP A 140 9.20 14.00 -1.86
N ARG A 141 9.77 12.88 -2.27
CA ARG A 141 9.64 12.35 -3.64
C ARG A 141 8.24 11.82 -3.97
N TYR A 142 7.46 11.52 -2.93
CA TYR A 142 6.13 10.93 -3.08
C TYR A 142 5.02 11.98 -3.17
N TRP A 143 5.16 13.13 -2.50
CA TRP A 143 4.10 14.13 -2.40
C TRP A 143 3.52 14.57 -3.74
N PRO A 144 4.31 14.82 -4.81
CA PRO A 144 3.75 15.19 -6.12
C PRO A 144 2.82 14.12 -6.69
N ASN A 145 3.19 12.84 -6.55
CA ASN A 145 2.36 11.73 -7.00
C ASN A 145 1.09 11.58 -6.14
N ALA A 146 1.23 11.74 -4.82
CA ALA A 146 0.09 11.67 -3.89
C ALA A 146 -0.93 12.78 -4.20
N GLN A 147 -0.46 13.99 -4.48
CA GLN A 147 -1.30 15.11 -4.90
C GLN A 147 -2.05 14.80 -6.20
N ALA A 148 -1.36 14.27 -7.21
CA ALA A 148 -1.96 13.90 -8.50
C ALA A 148 -3.04 12.82 -8.36
N TRP A 149 -2.80 11.79 -7.53
CA TRP A 149 -3.79 10.73 -7.27
C TRP A 149 -4.98 11.24 -6.45
N THR A 150 -4.72 12.12 -5.50
CA THR A 150 -5.78 12.79 -4.74
C THR A 150 -6.63 13.66 -5.65
N GLN A 151 -6.00 14.42 -6.58
CA GLN A 151 -6.72 15.25 -7.52
C GLN A 151 -7.71 14.46 -8.37
N LYS A 152 -7.34 13.28 -8.86
CA LYS A 152 -8.27 12.41 -9.60
C LYS A 152 -9.53 12.09 -8.81
N LYS A 153 -9.40 11.79 -7.51
CA LYS A 153 -10.56 11.54 -6.64
C LYS A 153 -11.39 12.81 -6.42
N VAL A 154 -10.72 13.94 -6.26
CA VAL A 154 -11.37 15.27 -6.15
C VAL A 154 -12.20 15.55 -7.40
N ASP A 155 -11.68 15.25 -8.59
CA ASP A 155 -12.38 15.48 -9.85
C ASP A 155 -13.64 14.62 -9.96
N VAL A 156 -13.57 13.35 -9.53
CA VAL A 156 -14.75 12.46 -9.47
C VAL A 156 -15.81 13.01 -8.51
N ILE A 157 -15.43 13.41 -7.30
CA ILE A 157 -16.35 13.98 -6.30
C ILE A 157 -16.98 15.27 -6.82
N ASN A 158 -16.19 16.17 -7.42
CA ASN A 158 -16.70 17.38 -8.02
C ASN A 158 -17.70 17.10 -9.17
N GLY A 159 -17.48 16.02 -9.93
CA GLY A 159 -18.44 15.52 -10.91
C GLY A 159 -19.77 15.14 -10.28
N TRP A 160 -19.78 14.45 -9.14
CA TRP A 160 -21.00 14.12 -8.40
C TRP A 160 -21.73 15.36 -7.87
N ILE A 161 -20.99 16.32 -7.33
CA ILE A 161 -21.53 17.61 -6.89
C ILE A 161 -22.19 18.34 -8.07
N ALA A 162 -21.49 18.43 -9.21
CA ALA A 162 -22.02 19.12 -10.41
C ALA A 162 -23.29 18.46 -10.96
N ARG A 163 -23.45 17.14 -10.77
CA ARG A 163 -24.66 16.39 -11.15
C ARG A 163 -25.78 16.43 -10.08
N GLY A 164 -25.56 17.13 -8.98
CA GLY A 164 -26.52 17.18 -7.87
C GLY A 164 -26.66 15.90 -7.05
N GLN A 165 -25.74 14.96 -7.21
CA GLN A 165 -25.71 13.68 -6.46
C GLN A 165 -25.13 13.83 -5.06
N MET A 166 -24.47 14.94 -4.77
CA MET A 166 -23.94 15.34 -3.48
C MET A 166 -24.20 16.83 -3.26
N ARG A 167 -24.30 17.23 -1.99
CA ARG A 167 -24.36 18.67 -1.68
C ARG A 167 -23.03 19.35 -2.00
N PRO A 168 -23.00 20.68 -2.23
CA PRO A 168 -21.76 21.43 -2.36
C PRO A 168 -20.88 21.28 -1.11
N LEU A 169 -19.62 20.90 -1.32
CA LEU A 169 -18.59 20.78 -0.28
C LEU A 169 -17.19 20.83 -0.92
N ASP A 170 -16.15 20.98 -0.09
CA ASP A 170 -14.77 20.82 -0.55
C ASP A 170 -14.39 19.34 -0.61
N ALA A 171 -14.24 18.82 -1.83
CA ALA A 171 -13.92 17.41 -2.08
C ALA A 171 -12.55 17.00 -1.49
N ARG A 172 -11.59 17.91 -1.42
CA ARG A 172 -10.26 17.64 -0.86
C ARG A 172 -10.32 17.50 0.66
N LEU A 173 -11.03 18.42 1.31
CA LEU A 173 -11.26 18.36 2.75
C LEU A 173 -12.07 17.11 3.13
N LEU A 174 -13.07 16.73 2.35
CA LEU A 174 -13.80 15.46 2.57
C LEU A 174 -12.84 14.26 2.59
N LEU A 175 -11.96 14.14 1.62
CA LEU A 175 -10.97 13.05 1.58
C LEU A 175 -10.05 13.08 2.82
N MET A 176 -9.57 14.25 3.22
CA MET A 176 -8.72 14.40 4.41
C MET A 176 -9.47 14.02 5.69
N HIS A 177 -10.76 14.37 5.81
CA HIS A 177 -11.59 13.95 6.95
C HIS A 177 -11.77 12.43 6.97
N ILE A 178 -12.06 11.79 5.82
CA ILE A 178 -12.15 10.34 5.75
C ILE A 178 -10.82 9.67 6.17
N TRP A 179 -9.67 10.21 5.73
CA TRP A 179 -8.37 9.66 6.13
C TRP A 179 -8.15 9.79 7.63
N ALA A 180 -8.40 10.95 8.22
CA ALA A 180 -8.25 11.16 9.65
C ALA A 180 -9.15 10.21 10.46
N MET A 181 -10.42 10.09 10.09
CA MET A 181 -11.38 9.22 10.79
C MET A 181 -11.03 7.74 10.66
N THR A 182 -10.58 7.27 9.50
CA THR A 182 -10.25 5.85 9.30
C THR A 182 -8.89 5.47 9.89
N GLN A 183 -7.87 6.32 9.74
CA GLN A 183 -6.52 6.04 10.21
C GLN A 183 -6.40 6.08 11.73
N SER A 184 -7.23 6.86 12.41
CA SER A 184 -7.24 6.96 13.87
C SER A 184 -7.40 5.61 14.58
N TYR A 185 -8.11 4.65 13.99
CA TYR A 185 -8.30 3.31 14.56
C TYR A 185 -7.03 2.47 14.58
N ALA A 186 -6.08 2.71 13.69
CA ALA A 186 -4.74 2.10 13.73
C ALA A 186 -3.81 2.83 14.69
N ASP A 187 -3.77 4.17 14.58
CA ASP A 187 -2.79 5.01 15.29
C ASP A 187 -3.11 5.15 16.77
N TYR A 188 -4.41 5.24 17.10
CA TYR A 188 -4.94 5.39 18.47
C TYR A 188 -5.70 4.14 18.96
N ALA A 189 -5.29 2.95 18.50
CA ALA A 189 -5.98 1.69 18.83
C ALA A 189 -6.14 1.44 20.35
N ILE A 190 -5.18 1.88 21.16
CA ILE A 190 -5.28 1.78 22.63
C ILE A 190 -6.39 2.69 23.15
N GLN A 191 -6.43 3.94 22.69
CA GLN A 191 -7.48 4.90 23.09
C GLN A 191 -8.86 4.40 22.66
N THR A 192 -8.97 3.85 21.44
CA THR A 192 -10.22 3.27 20.93
C THR A 192 -10.74 2.17 21.86
N ARG A 193 -9.87 1.23 22.29
CA ARG A 193 -10.28 0.17 23.23
C ARG A 193 -10.75 0.75 24.57
N VAL A 194 -10.02 1.70 25.12
CA VAL A 194 -10.40 2.35 26.39
C VAL A 194 -11.77 3.03 26.28
N MET A 195 -12.00 3.78 25.19
CA MET A 195 -13.27 4.48 24.99
C MET A 195 -14.45 3.53 24.73
N LEU A 196 -14.19 2.36 24.14
CA LEU A 196 -15.19 1.30 23.94
C LEU A 196 -15.35 0.38 25.16
N GLY A 197 -14.63 0.60 26.26
CA GLY A 197 -14.68 -0.25 27.45
C GLY A 197 -14.10 -1.66 27.22
N LEU A 198 -13.23 -1.84 26.25
CA LEU A 198 -12.64 -3.13 25.90
C LEU A 198 -11.33 -3.37 26.66
N PRO A 199 -10.97 -4.64 26.97
CA PRO A 199 -9.65 -5.00 27.44
C PRO A 199 -8.56 -4.56 26.46
N ARG A 200 -7.33 -4.34 26.99
CA ARG A 200 -6.21 -3.77 26.23
C ARG A 200 -5.90 -4.53 24.93
N ASP A 201 -6.00 -5.85 24.95
CA ASP A 201 -5.64 -6.73 23.82
C ASP A 201 -6.87 -7.34 23.13
N ALA A 202 -8.07 -6.91 23.50
CA ALA A 202 -9.30 -7.41 22.89
C ALA A 202 -9.39 -6.98 21.40
N PRO A 203 -9.92 -7.85 20.55
CA PRO A 203 -10.23 -7.46 19.18
C PRO A 203 -11.32 -6.37 19.19
N ILE A 204 -11.20 -5.42 18.29
CA ILE A 204 -12.23 -4.40 18.07
C ILE A 204 -13.15 -4.92 16.97
N ASP A 205 -14.46 -4.97 17.23
CA ASP A 205 -15.44 -5.25 16.18
C ASP A 205 -15.50 -4.06 15.23
N ARG A 206 -15.09 -4.29 13.99
CA ARG A 206 -14.96 -3.25 12.96
C ARG A 206 -16.28 -2.92 12.27
N GLU A 207 -17.23 -3.84 12.23
CA GLU A 207 -18.47 -3.66 11.45
C GLU A 207 -19.38 -2.53 11.99
N PRO A 208 -19.65 -2.40 13.31
CA PRO A 208 -20.37 -1.25 13.81
C PRO A 208 -19.67 0.08 13.49
N ILE A 209 -18.33 0.11 13.60
CA ILE A 209 -17.53 1.31 13.30
C ILE A 209 -17.65 1.68 11.82
N ALA A 210 -17.52 0.69 10.92
CA ALA A 210 -17.63 0.91 9.48
C ALA A 210 -19.02 1.45 9.11
N ARG A 211 -20.07 0.84 9.65
CA ARG A 211 -21.46 1.26 9.38
C ARG A 211 -21.71 2.70 9.85
N GLU A 212 -21.34 3.03 11.09
CA GLU A 212 -21.51 4.37 11.62
C GLU A 212 -20.70 5.42 10.85
N LEU A 213 -19.46 5.10 10.51
CA LEU A 213 -18.61 6.03 9.75
C LEU A 213 -19.12 6.25 8.33
N VAL A 214 -19.60 5.20 7.67
CA VAL A 214 -20.22 5.33 6.34
C VAL A 214 -21.47 6.20 6.43
N ALA A 215 -22.38 5.91 7.37
CA ALA A 215 -23.59 6.70 7.56
C ALA A 215 -23.29 8.17 7.87
N PHE A 216 -22.31 8.43 8.74
CA PHE A 216 -21.86 9.78 9.09
C PHE A 216 -21.33 10.56 7.88
N VAL A 217 -20.48 9.91 7.06
CA VAL A 217 -19.89 10.57 5.88
C VAL A 217 -20.94 10.79 4.80
N LEU A 218 -21.78 9.79 4.49
CA LEU A 218 -22.84 9.92 3.48
C LEU A 218 -23.85 10.99 3.87
N GLY A 219 -24.33 11.00 5.13
CA GLY A 219 -25.19 12.04 5.66
C GLY A 219 -24.54 13.43 5.59
N GLY A 220 -23.24 13.53 5.93
CA GLY A 220 -22.46 14.76 5.76
C GLY A 220 -22.34 15.22 4.31
N CYS A 221 -22.44 14.31 3.35
CA CYS A 221 -22.44 14.60 1.90
C CYS A 221 -23.83 14.91 1.34
N GLY A 222 -24.90 14.78 2.14
CA GLY A 222 -26.28 14.90 1.68
C GLY A 222 -26.76 13.73 0.82
N ILE A 223 -26.16 12.55 1.05
CA ILE A 223 -26.52 11.30 0.40
C ILE A 223 -27.35 10.46 1.37
N GLU A 224 -28.52 10.00 0.96
CA GLU A 224 -29.31 9.06 1.74
C GLU A 224 -28.61 7.70 1.75
N ALA A 225 -28.48 7.09 2.95
CA ALA A 225 -27.78 5.82 3.16
C ALA A 225 -28.68 4.61 2.95
#